data_a346c033741086b1286305c1892c9898
#
_entry.id   a346c033741086b1286305c1892c9898
#
_cell.length_a   1.000
_cell.length_b   1.000
_cell.length_c   1.000
_cell.angle_alpha   90.00
_cell.angle_beta   90.00
_cell.angle_gamma   90.00
#
_symmetry.space_group_name_H-M   'P 1'
#
loop_
_entity.id
_entity.type
_entity.pdbx_description
1 polymer ?
#
loop_
_entity_poly.entity_id
_entity_poly.type
_entity_poly.pdbx_seq_one_letter_code
_entity_poly.pdbx_strand_id
1 'polypeptide(L)'
;MSYEDRDTYGMYKNYDEKGPGPRLMGADTLIGDDVYNQNDEDLGDIKDIMLDVNNGRIAYAVLSFGGFLGMADKLFAVPWSALTLDTVNKRFLLKVDKARLESAPGFDKDSWPNMADPTWQNTIHTYYGTTSYEDTKSSKDYVTPAHRNDESFIPQAPVGTDHVKREWD
;
A
#
# COMPACT_ATOMS: atom_id res chain seq x y z
N MET A 1 -6.53 15.94 2.96
CA MET A 1 -5.18 16.58 3.16
C MET A 1 -4.18 15.82 2.32
N SER A 2 -3.49 16.50 1.41
CA SER A 2 -2.58 15.85 0.45
C SER A 2 -1.36 15.20 1.13
N TYR A 3 -0.74 14.24 0.46
CA TYR A 3 0.48 13.60 1.00
C TYR A 3 1.65 14.59 1.15
N GLU A 4 1.66 15.67 0.37
CA GLU A 4 2.68 16.71 0.46
C GLU A 4 2.57 17.49 1.77
N ASP A 5 1.36 17.71 2.26
CA ASP A 5 1.12 18.39 3.55
C ASP A 5 1.58 17.55 4.76
N ARG A 6 1.67 16.22 4.56
CA ARG A 6 2.08 15.27 5.60
C ARG A 6 3.51 14.75 5.42
N ASP A 7 4.24 15.30 4.47
CA ASP A 7 5.64 14.92 4.22
C ASP A 7 6.56 15.47 5.32
N THR A 8 6.52 14.82 6.48
CA THR A 8 7.27 15.23 7.67
C THR A 8 8.77 15.35 7.43
N TYR A 9 9.30 14.54 6.52
CA TYR A 9 10.74 14.47 6.24
C TYR A 9 11.14 15.24 4.99
N GLY A 10 10.20 15.83 4.28
CA GLY A 10 10.46 16.59 3.06
C GLY A 10 10.98 15.74 1.89
N MET A 11 10.60 14.48 1.84
CA MET A 11 11.08 13.53 0.82
C MET A 11 10.50 13.81 -0.57
N TYR A 12 9.35 14.45 -0.65
CA TYR A 12 8.60 14.61 -1.90
C TYR A 12 8.59 16.02 -2.45
N LYS A 13 9.21 16.97 -1.76
CA LYS A 13 9.20 18.41 -2.12
C LYS A 13 9.81 18.74 -3.49
N ASN A 14 10.70 17.88 -3.98
CA ASN A 14 11.45 18.12 -5.21
C ASN A 14 10.93 17.30 -6.40
N TYR A 15 9.81 16.60 -6.25
CA TYR A 15 9.23 15.85 -7.35
C TYR A 15 8.49 16.81 -8.30
N ASP A 16 8.95 16.80 -9.57
CA ASP A 16 8.31 17.56 -10.64
C ASP A 16 6.90 17.00 -10.90
N GLU A 17 5.91 17.88 -11.02
CA GLU A 17 4.50 17.54 -11.26
C GLU A 17 4.27 16.77 -12.58
N LYS A 18 5.26 16.71 -13.45
CA LYS A 18 5.17 16.05 -14.77
C LYS A 18 5.61 14.59 -14.79
N GLY A 19 6.12 14.08 -13.69
CA GLY A 19 6.62 12.72 -13.60
C GLY A 19 5.57 11.72 -13.09
N PRO A 20 5.91 10.42 -13.07
CA PRO A 20 5.07 9.37 -12.50
C PRO A 20 4.95 9.45 -10.97
N GLY A 21 5.52 10.49 -10.38
CA GLY A 21 5.58 10.70 -8.94
C GLY A 21 6.65 9.89 -8.23
N PRO A 22 6.73 10.00 -6.90
CA PRO A 22 7.70 9.28 -6.11
C PRO A 22 7.43 7.76 -6.19
N ARG A 23 8.45 7.00 -6.51
CA ARG A 23 8.35 5.54 -6.62
C ARG A 23 8.20 4.86 -5.26
N LEU A 24 8.81 5.41 -4.23
CA LEU A 24 8.74 4.92 -2.85
C LEU A 24 8.19 6.01 -1.95
N MET A 25 7.19 5.66 -1.17
CA MET A 25 6.55 6.56 -0.23
C MET A 25 6.42 5.89 1.13
N GLY A 26 6.54 6.68 2.19
CA GLY A 26 6.31 6.20 3.55
C GLY A 26 4.83 5.89 3.78
N ALA A 27 4.52 4.76 4.40
CA ALA A 27 3.14 4.39 4.72
C ALA A 27 2.44 5.43 5.61
N ASP A 28 3.18 6.00 6.55
CA ASP A 28 2.69 7.05 7.44
C ASP A 28 2.30 8.34 6.69
N THR A 29 3.00 8.64 5.60
CA THR A 29 2.64 9.76 4.72
C THR A 29 1.34 9.51 3.96
N LEU A 30 1.09 8.26 3.56
CA LEU A 30 -0.09 7.88 2.79
C LEU A 30 -1.34 7.72 3.66
N ILE A 31 -1.19 7.34 4.92
CA ILE A 31 -2.32 7.28 5.87
C ILE A 31 -2.84 8.70 6.11
N GLY A 32 -4.14 8.90 5.87
CA GLY A 32 -4.81 10.19 5.92
C GLY A 32 -4.82 10.93 4.57
N ASP A 33 -4.30 10.34 3.50
CA ASP A 33 -4.38 10.94 2.16
C ASP A 33 -5.79 10.84 1.60
N ASP A 34 -6.20 11.90 0.91
CA ASP A 34 -7.53 11.99 0.33
C ASP A 34 -7.69 11.04 -0.85
N VAL A 35 -8.87 10.47 -0.98
CA VAL A 35 -9.25 9.62 -2.12
C VAL A 35 -10.42 10.24 -2.85
N TYR A 36 -10.26 10.43 -4.15
CA TYR A 36 -11.27 10.99 -5.04
C TYR A 36 -11.62 10.01 -6.15
N ASN A 37 -12.76 10.21 -6.78
CA ASN A 37 -13.06 9.51 -8.01
C ASN A 37 -12.72 10.37 -9.24
N GLN A 38 -12.99 9.83 -10.42
CA GLN A 38 -12.73 10.50 -11.70
C GLN A 38 -13.64 11.70 -11.96
N ASN A 39 -14.72 11.85 -11.19
CA ASN A 39 -15.66 12.99 -11.26
C ASN A 39 -15.30 14.08 -10.25
N ASP A 40 -14.13 13.98 -9.62
CA ASP A 40 -13.66 14.89 -8.59
C ASP A 40 -14.55 14.89 -7.32
N GLU A 41 -15.22 13.77 -7.06
CA GLU A 41 -16.00 13.55 -5.85
C GLU A 41 -15.10 12.98 -4.75
N ASP A 42 -15.20 13.55 -3.57
CA ASP A 42 -14.50 13.09 -2.37
C ASP A 42 -15.08 11.75 -1.90
N LEU A 43 -14.22 10.75 -1.81
CA LEU A 43 -14.52 9.39 -1.34
C LEU A 43 -13.97 9.10 0.07
N GLY A 44 -13.45 10.10 0.75
CA GLY A 44 -12.85 9.98 2.07
C GLY A 44 -11.33 9.90 2.06
N ASP A 45 -10.77 9.35 3.09
CA ASP A 45 -9.32 9.28 3.30
C ASP A 45 -8.84 7.86 3.66
N ILE A 46 -7.55 7.63 3.44
CA ILE A 46 -6.90 6.36 3.80
C ILE A 46 -6.74 6.32 5.33
N LYS A 47 -7.44 5.40 5.97
CA LYS A 47 -7.38 5.17 7.40
C LYS A 47 -6.25 4.25 7.80
N ASP A 48 -5.98 3.24 7.00
CA ASP A 48 -4.92 2.26 7.23
C ASP A 48 -4.49 1.59 5.93
N ILE A 49 -3.33 0.93 5.97
CA ILE A 49 -2.79 0.16 4.85
C ILE A 49 -2.50 -1.26 5.33
N MET A 50 -3.17 -2.24 4.71
CA MET A 50 -3.05 -3.64 5.07
C MET A 50 -1.93 -4.30 4.27
N LEU A 51 -0.93 -4.78 4.98
CA LEU A 51 0.23 -5.45 4.41
C LEU A 51 0.05 -6.96 4.45
N ASP A 52 0.31 -7.63 3.34
CA ASP A 52 0.59 -9.06 3.35
C ASP A 52 2.04 -9.27 3.78
N VAL A 53 2.21 -9.59 5.06
CA VAL A 53 3.54 -9.72 5.69
C VAL A 53 4.31 -10.94 5.18
N ASN A 54 3.63 -11.95 4.63
CA ASN A 54 4.27 -13.14 4.08
C ASN A 54 4.92 -12.86 2.72
N ASN A 55 4.31 -11.98 1.93
CA ASN A 55 4.75 -11.67 0.57
C ASN A 55 5.40 -10.29 0.45
N GLY A 56 5.36 -9.48 1.50
CA GLY A 56 5.92 -8.12 1.48
C GLY A 56 5.19 -7.17 0.52
N ARG A 57 3.87 -7.31 0.40
CA ARG A 57 3.03 -6.52 -0.51
C ARG A 57 1.96 -5.76 0.23
N ILE A 58 1.53 -4.63 -0.34
CA ILE A 58 0.33 -3.96 0.09
C ILE A 58 -0.87 -4.71 -0.51
N ALA A 59 -1.77 -5.17 0.36
CA ALA A 59 -2.98 -5.88 -0.05
C ALA A 59 -4.15 -4.93 -0.27
N TYR A 60 -4.46 -4.13 0.74
CA TYR A 60 -5.61 -3.22 0.75
C TYR A 60 -5.24 -1.87 1.35
N ALA A 61 -5.92 -0.81 0.89
CA ALA A 61 -6.11 0.40 1.67
C ALA A 61 -7.47 0.32 2.38
N VAL A 62 -7.53 0.73 3.63
CA VAL A 62 -8.77 0.88 4.36
C VAL A 62 -9.18 2.34 4.26
N LEU A 63 -10.29 2.62 3.60
CA LEU A 63 -10.85 3.96 3.47
C LEU A 63 -11.83 4.24 4.60
N SER A 64 -11.73 5.43 5.17
CA SER A 64 -12.75 6.02 6.03
C SER A 64 -13.62 6.91 5.16
N PHE A 65 -14.86 6.51 4.98
CA PHE A 65 -15.86 7.29 4.27
C PHE A 65 -16.92 7.72 5.26
N GLY A 66 -16.81 8.94 5.70
CA GLY A 66 -17.67 9.50 6.72
C GLY A 66 -18.30 10.82 6.31
N GLY A 67 -19.40 11.13 6.94
CA GLY A 67 -20.05 12.43 6.79
C GLY A 67 -21.44 12.39 6.17
N PHE A 68 -22.02 11.22 5.98
CA PHE A 68 -23.43 11.17 5.62
C PHE A 68 -24.29 11.16 6.89
N LEU A 69 -24.88 12.31 7.20
CA LEU A 69 -25.95 12.51 8.21
C LEU A 69 -25.62 12.06 9.65
N GLY A 70 -24.39 12.26 10.14
CA GLY A 70 -24.05 11.98 11.54
C GLY A 70 -23.97 10.50 11.88
N MET A 71 -23.88 9.62 10.90
CA MET A 71 -23.57 8.20 11.09
C MET A 71 -22.06 8.05 11.33
N ALA A 72 -21.69 7.07 12.14
CA ALA A 72 -20.30 6.70 12.36
C ALA A 72 -19.62 6.38 11.02
N ASP A 73 -18.35 6.75 10.89
CA ASP A 73 -17.54 6.48 9.70
C ASP A 73 -17.58 4.99 9.38
N LYS A 74 -17.98 4.67 8.17
CA LYS A 74 -17.92 3.32 7.64
C LYS A 74 -16.56 3.10 6.98
N LEU A 75 -15.97 1.95 7.27
CA LEU A 75 -14.68 1.58 6.71
C LEU A 75 -14.85 0.63 5.52
N PHE A 76 -14.02 0.80 4.52
CA PHE A 76 -14.02 -0.01 3.30
C PHE A 76 -12.61 -0.47 2.99
N ALA A 77 -12.41 -1.79 2.83
CA ALA A 77 -11.18 -2.32 2.30
C ALA A 77 -11.23 -2.25 0.77
N VAL A 78 -10.29 -1.52 0.19
CA VAL A 78 -10.14 -1.35 -1.25
C VAL A 78 -8.85 -2.02 -1.69
N PRO A 79 -8.87 -2.93 -2.68
CA PRO A 79 -7.64 -3.51 -3.19
C PRO A 79 -6.66 -2.43 -3.60
N TRP A 80 -5.41 -2.55 -3.20
CA TRP A 80 -4.38 -1.55 -3.52
C TRP A 80 -4.27 -1.31 -5.03
N SER A 81 -4.44 -2.37 -5.83
CA SER A 81 -4.44 -2.31 -7.30
C SER A 81 -5.58 -1.48 -7.91
N ALA A 82 -6.64 -1.20 -7.16
CA ALA A 82 -7.73 -0.34 -7.60
C ALA A 82 -7.44 1.16 -7.44
N LEU A 83 -6.42 1.50 -6.67
CA LEU A 83 -6.00 2.88 -6.42
C LEU A 83 -4.95 3.32 -7.44
N THR A 84 -5.00 4.58 -7.82
CA THR A 84 -4.01 5.23 -8.67
C THR A 84 -3.53 6.51 -7.99
N LEU A 85 -2.22 6.71 -7.92
CA LEU A 85 -1.66 7.95 -7.38
C LEU A 85 -1.85 9.09 -8.39
N ASP A 86 -2.54 10.14 -7.98
CA ASP A 86 -2.65 11.40 -8.72
C ASP A 86 -1.54 12.35 -8.24
N THR A 87 -0.48 12.45 -9.02
CA THR A 87 0.69 13.25 -8.67
C THR A 87 0.49 14.74 -8.89
N VAL A 88 -0.54 15.13 -9.65
CA VAL A 88 -0.89 16.53 -9.88
C VAL A 88 -1.59 17.12 -8.67
N ASN A 89 -2.64 16.44 -8.21
CA ASN A 89 -3.43 16.87 -7.07
C ASN A 89 -2.94 16.29 -5.73
N LYS A 90 -1.88 15.48 -5.75
CA LYS A 90 -1.26 14.88 -4.55
C LYS A 90 -2.24 14.06 -3.69
N ARG A 91 -3.02 13.21 -4.35
CA ARG A 91 -4.09 12.39 -3.76
C ARG A 91 -4.21 11.05 -4.45
N PHE A 92 -5.06 10.16 -3.96
CA PHE A 92 -5.39 8.93 -4.67
C PHE A 92 -6.69 9.04 -5.44
N LEU A 93 -6.75 8.29 -6.54
CA LEU A 93 -7.95 8.12 -7.35
C LEU A 93 -8.45 6.68 -7.25
N LEU A 94 -9.75 6.52 -7.03
CA LEU A 94 -10.47 5.26 -7.07
C LEU A 94 -11.60 5.38 -8.11
N LYS A 95 -11.58 4.51 -9.12
CA LYS A 95 -12.54 4.55 -10.24
C LYS A 95 -13.87 3.89 -9.87
N VAL A 96 -14.55 4.44 -8.88
CA VAL A 96 -15.92 4.05 -8.49
C VAL A 96 -16.75 5.29 -8.23
N ASP A 97 -18.03 5.21 -8.54
CA ASP A 97 -18.96 6.28 -8.16
C ASP A 97 -19.20 6.26 -6.66
N LYS A 98 -19.48 7.43 -6.10
CA LYS A 98 -19.75 7.61 -4.68
C LYS A 98 -20.88 6.68 -4.18
N ALA A 99 -21.98 6.59 -4.93
CA ALA A 99 -23.11 5.70 -4.61
C ALA A 99 -22.70 4.22 -4.62
N ARG A 100 -21.79 3.84 -5.52
CA ARG A 100 -21.24 2.49 -5.55
C ARG A 100 -20.37 2.20 -4.33
N LEU A 101 -19.55 3.16 -3.90
CA LEU A 101 -18.76 2.99 -2.67
C LEU A 101 -19.68 2.86 -1.43
N GLU A 102 -20.72 3.67 -1.33
CA GLU A 102 -21.71 3.59 -0.25
C GLU A 102 -22.38 2.21 -0.14
N SER A 103 -22.54 1.54 -1.28
CA SER A 103 -23.13 0.20 -1.37
C SER A 103 -22.11 -0.94 -1.27
N ALA A 104 -20.82 -0.62 -1.17
CA ALA A 104 -19.76 -1.61 -1.08
C ALA A 104 -19.82 -2.39 0.24
N PRO A 105 -19.28 -3.62 0.25
CA PRO A 105 -19.04 -4.34 1.49
C PRO A 105 -18.11 -3.54 2.39
N GLY A 106 -18.65 -3.03 3.49
CA GLY A 106 -17.89 -2.25 4.46
C GLY A 106 -18.03 -2.86 5.85
N PHE A 107 -17.33 -2.29 6.82
CA PHE A 107 -17.30 -2.74 8.19
C PHE A 107 -17.18 -1.57 9.16
N ASP A 108 -17.53 -1.80 10.41
CA ASP A 108 -17.40 -0.82 11.48
C ASP A 108 -15.97 -0.83 12.06
N LYS A 109 -15.55 0.29 12.59
CA LYS A 109 -14.21 0.45 13.22
C LYS A 109 -13.92 -0.56 14.34
N ASP A 110 -14.97 -1.07 14.99
CA ASP A 110 -14.86 -2.01 16.11
C ASP A 110 -15.09 -3.48 15.68
N SER A 111 -15.31 -3.74 14.38
CA SER A 111 -15.64 -5.05 13.84
C SER A 111 -14.93 -5.32 12.51
N TRP A 112 -13.63 -5.48 12.57
CA TRP A 112 -12.80 -5.73 11.39
C TRP A 112 -12.95 -7.17 10.90
N PRO A 113 -13.10 -7.38 9.57
CA PRO A 113 -13.18 -8.71 8.99
C PRO A 113 -11.81 -9.42 9.02
N ASN A 114 -11.84 -10.75 8.90
CA ASN A 114 -10.62 -11.50 8.60
C ASN A 114 -10.25 -11.30 7.12
N MET A 115 -9.35 -10.37 6.86
CA MET A 115 -8.91 -10.02 5.51
C MET A 115 -8.03 -11.07 4.84
N ALA A 116 -7.62 -12.11 5.59
CA ALA A 116 -6.90 -13.26 5.06
C ALA A 116 -7.84 -14.39 4.61
N ASP A 117 -9.15 -14.29 4.85
CA ASP A 117 -10.14 -15.26 4.39
C ASP A 117 -10.29 -15.19 2.87
N PRO A 118 -10.06 -16.29 2.13
CA PRO A 118 -10.16 -16.30 0.66
C PRO A 118 -11.55 -15.93 0.14
N THR A 119 -12.62 -16.31 0.84
CA THR A 119 -13.99 -15.97 0.45
C THR A 119 -14.24 -14.48 0.56
N TRP A 120 -13.77 -13.87 1.64
CA TRP A 120 -13.85 -12.42 1.82
C TRP A 120 -13.02 -11.69 0.75
N GLN A 121 -11.79 -12.13 0.49
CA GLN A 121 -10.92 -11.55 -0.53
C GLN A 121 -11.59 -11.59 -1.91
N ASN A 122 -12.15 -12.72 -2.30
CA ASN A 122 -12.86 -12.87 -3.57
C ASN A 122 -14.04 -11.92 -3.69
N THR A 123 -14.78 -11.73 -2.63
CA THR A 123 -15.91 -10.79 -2.59
C THR A 123 -15.44 -9.36 -2.85
N ILE A 124 -14.37 -8.94 -2.19
CA ILE A 124 -13.81 -7.59 -2.34
C ILE A 124 -13.24 -7.38 -3.74
N HIS A 125 -12.39 -8.30 -4.22
CA HIS A 125 -11.80 -8.18 -5.55
C HIS A 125 -12.85 -8.19 -6.67
N THR A 126 -13.89 -9.01 -6.55
CA THR A 126 -15.01 -9.03 -7.50
C THR A 126 -15.75 -7.70 -7.49
N TYR A 127 -15.97 -7.11 -6.32
CA TYR A 127 -16.69 -5.84 -6.21
C TYR A 127 -15.95 -4.70 -6.93
N TYR A 128 -14.65 -4.61 -6.74
CA TYR A 128 -13.81 -3.56 -7.35
C TYR A 128 -13.28 -3.92 -8.74
N GLY A 129 -13.60 -5.10 -9.26
CA GLY A 129 -13.16 -5.54 -10.58
C GLY A 129 -11.64 -5.75 -10.69
N THR A 130 -11.02 -6.13 -9.59
CA THR A 130 -9.59 -6.44 -9.52
C THR A 130 -9.36 -7.95 -9.44
N THR A 131 -8.15 -8.38 -9.77
CA THR A 131 -7.73 -9.79 -9.63
C THR A 131 -6.93 -9.93 -8.34
N SER A 132 -7.25 -10.95 -7.54
CA SER A 132 -6.41 -11.32 -6.41
C SER A 132 -5.02 -11.71 -6.91
N TYR A 133 -3.96 -11.26 -6.23
CA TYR A 133 -2.61 -11.66 -6.61
C TYR A 133 -2.34 -13.16 -6.41
N GLU A 134 -3.16 -13.85 -5.65
CA GLU A 134 -3.14 -15.31 -5.53
C GLU A 134 -3.48 -15.98 -6.88
N ASP A 135 -4.38 -15.40 -7.65
CA ASP A 135 -4.74 -15.90 -8.97
C ASP A 135 -3.63 -15.65 -10.01
N THR A 136 -2.77 -14.66 -9.79
CA THR A 136 -1.63 -14.37 -10.67
C THR A 136 -0.45 -15.32 -10.47
N LYS A 137 -0.40 -16.11 -9.40
CA LYS A 137 0.61 -17.17 -9.21
C LYS A 137 0.48 -18.30 -10.22
N SER A 138 -0.64 -18.39 -10.93
CA SER A 138 -0.85 -19.38 -12.00
C SER A 138 -0.17 -19.02 -13.33
N SER A 139 0.27 -17.80 -13.52
CA SER A 139 1.05 -17.41 -14.69
C SER A 139 2.55 -17.56 -14.39
N LYS A 140 3.21 -18.40 -15.14
CA LYS A 140 4.56 -18.97 -14.98
C LYS A 140 5.74 -18.00 -14.96
N ASP A 141 5.55 -16.70 -14.72
CA ASP A 141 6.60 -15.70 -14.88
C ASP A 141 7.01 -14.95 -13.59
N TYR A 142 6.52 -15.38 -12.44
CA TYR A 142 7.04 -14.86 -11.19
C TYR A 142 8.15 -15.77 -10.68
N VAL A 143 9.37 -15.46 -11.06
CA VAL A 143 10.56 -16.01 -10.40
C VAL A 143 10.56 -15.45 -8.97
N THR A 144 10.02 -16.21 -8.04
CA THR A 144 10.30 -16.02 -6.63
C THR A 144 11.82 -15.98 -6.50
N PRO A 145 12.43 -14.99 -5.84
CA PRO A 145 13.78 -15.18 -5.35
C PRO A 145 13.70 -16.42 -4.45
N ALA A 146 14.25 -17.52 -4.94
CA ALA A 146 14.37 -18.70 -4.14
C ALA A 146 15.00 -18.27 -2.82
N HIS A 147 14.34 -18.54 -1.70
CA HIS A 147 15.06 -18.72 -0.45
C HIS A 147 16.06 -19.80 -0.75
N ARG A 148 17.25 -19.39 -1.08
CA ARG A 148 18.39 -20.25 -1.26
C ARG A 148 18.73 -20.72 0.15
N ASN A 149 18.08 -21.79 0.59
CA ASN A 149 18.68 -22.70 1.58
C ASN A 149 19.85 -23.41 0.88
N ASP A 150 20.79 -22.61 0.41
CA ASP A 150 22.05 -23.08 -0.07
C ASP A 150 22.99 -23.02 1.14
N GLU A 151 23.08 -24.15 1.85
CA GLU A 151 24.04 -24.34 2.93
C GLU A 151 25.51 -24.24 2.45
N SER A 152 25.73 -23.87 1.19
CA SER A 152 27.06 -23.74 0.60
C SER A 152 27.61 -22.31 0.60
N PHE A 153 26.86 -21.29 1.05
CA PHE A 153 27.43 -19.97 1.23
C PHE A 153 28.08 -19.83 2.61
N ILE A 154 29.29 -20.38 2.72
CA ILE A 154 30.22 -19.98 3.78
C ILE A 154 30.83 -18.65 3.34
N PRO A 155 30.55 -17.52 4.02
CA PRO A 155 31.25 -16.29 3.74
C PRO A 155 32.73 -16.55 4.06
N GLN A 156 33.58 -16.52 3.02
CA GLN A 156 35.02 -16.50 3.25
C GLN A 156 35.34 -15.23 4.02
N ALA A 157 35.86 -15.41 5.24
CA ALA A 157 36.41 -14.30 6.00
C ALA A 157 37.46 -13.58 5.13
N PRO A 158 37.50 -12.26 5.16
CA PRO A 158 38.54 -11.53 4.45
C PRO A 158 39.91 -12.02 4.95
N VAL A 159 40.72 -12.50 4.02
CA VAL A 159 42.10 -12.88 4.28
C VAL A 159 42.77 -11.66 4.88
N GLY A 160 43.21 -11.79 6.12
CA GLY A 160 43.83 -10.73 6.87
C GLY A 160 45.11 -10.25 6.14
N THR A 161 45.10 -8.99 5.85
CA THR A 161 46.32 -8.29 5.52
C THR A 161 47.00 -7.86 6.81
N ASP A 162 48.14 -8.45 7.01
CA ASP A 162 49.31 -8.01 7.77
C ASP A 162 49.16 -7.07 8.97
N HIS A 163 49.60 -7.61 10.08
CA HIS A 163 50.07 -6.91 11.27
C HIS A 163 50.95 -5.72 10.94
N VAL A 164 50.46 -4.53 11.08
CA VAL A 164 51.32 -3.37 11.35
C VAL A 164 51.39 -3.24 12.87
N LYS A 165 52.51 -3.70 13.43
CA LYS A 165 52.93 -3.37 14.78
C LYS A 165 53.03 -1.85 14.89
N ARG A 166 52.22 -1.24 15.68
CA ARG A 166 52.47 0.10 16.21
C ARG A 166 53.13 -0.07 17.58
N GLU A 167 54.41 0.14 17.58
CA GLU A 167 55.17 0.38 18.80
C GLU A 167 54.73 1.75 19.32
N TRP A 168 54.34 1.78 20.57
CA TRP A 168 54.17 2.99 21.34
C TRP A 168 55.39 3.08 22.24
N ASP A 169 56.28 4.00 21.95
CA ASP A 169 57.19 4.61 22.92
C ASP A 169 56.60 5.92 23.37
#